data_658943b6e8567085245c8499a553975b
#
_entry.id   658943b6e8567085245c8499a553975b
#
_cell.length_a   1.000
_cell.length_b   1.000
_cell.length_c   1.000
_cell.angle_alpha   90.00
_cell.angle_beta   90.00
_cell.angle_gamma   90.00
#
_symmetry.space_group_name_H-M   'P 1'
#
loop_
_entity.id
_entity.type
_entity.pdbx_description
1 polymer ?
#
loop_
_entity_poly.entity_id
_entity_poly.type
_entity_poly.pdbx_seq_one_letter_code
_entity_poly.pdbx_strand_id
1 'polypeptide(L)'
;MTVSRETDSQPGFDAENPALRLRTVCLQNGLSVTDVQIAQLARFVELLLEWNQKINLVSRKSANEVWRNHILHSISVLFVLELQRGASVMDIGTGGGLPGIPLKILRPDLTVTLVDSIQKKVKAVESIMNELKLVGIEVLCARVEDMPKRKGLRASFDY
;
A
#
# COMPACT_ATOMS: atom_id res chain seq x y z
N MET A 1 -15.38 17.80 50.61
CA MET A 1 -16.03 17.47 49.33
C MET A 1 -14.94 17.38 48.26
N THR A 2 -14.54 16.17 47.97
CA THR A 2 -13.46 15.89 47.00
C THR A 2 -14.13 15.47 45.71
N VAL A 3 -14.02 16.32 44.69
CA VAL A 3 -14.56 16.02 43.37
C VAL A 3 -13.55 15.14 42.68
N SER A 4 -13.91 13.87 42.51
CA SER A 4 -13.17 12.90 41.67
C SER A 4 -13.36 13.30 40.22
N ARG A 5 -12.25 13.67 39.57
CA ARG A 5 -12.24 13.80 38.07
C ARG A 5 -12.26 12.40 37.49
N GLU A 6 -13.39 12.00 36.97
CA GLU A 6 -13.47 10.88 36.03
C GLU A 6 -12.66 11.26 34.80
N THR A 7 -11.57 10.56 34.59
CA THR A 7 -10.83 10.59 33.32
C THR A 7 -11.66 9.83 32.31
N ASP A 8 -12.32 10.57 31.45
CA ASP A 8 -13.02 10.09 30.27
C ASP A 8 -11.95 9.49 29.33
N SER A 9 -11.62 8.23 29.57
CA SER A 9 -10.79 7.43 28.67
C SER A 9 -11.67 7.07 27.48
N GLN A 10 -11.53 7.82 26.40
CA GLN A 10 -12.03 7.41 25.09
C GLN A 10 -11.61 5.97 24.83
N PRO A 11 -12.52 5.09 24.33
CA PRO A 11 -12.19 3.69 24.08
C PRO A 11 -10.99 3.63 23.14
N GLY A 12 -9.94 2.97 23.63
CA GLY A 12 -8.66 2.89 22.98
C GLY A 12 -8.79 2.36 21.56
N PHE A 13 -7.97 2.93 20.70
CA PHE A 13 -7.80 2.62 19.27
C PHE A 13 -7.49 1.11 19.00
N ASP A 14 -7.34 0.30 20.05
CA ASP A 14 -6.74 -1.04 20.06
C ASP A 14 -7.71 -2.21 20.11
N ALA A 15 -9.01 -1.98 20.11
CA ALA A 15 -10.00 -3.07 20.28
C ALA A 15 -10.66 -3.53 18.96
N GLU A 16 -10.49 -2.82 17.84
CA GLU A 16 -11.10 -3.18 16.56
C GLU A 16 -10.06 -3.75 15.59
N ASN A 17 -10.45 -4.78 14.85
CA ASN A 17 -9.67 -5.35 13.77
C ASN A 17 -9.22 -4.24 12.79
N PRO A 18 -7.91 -4.02 12.58
CA PRO A 18 -7.40 -2.92 11.77
C PRO A 18 -7.94 -2.89 10.33
N ALA A 19 -8.25 -4.07 9.78
CA ALA A 19 -8.82 -4.22 8.44
C ALA A 19 -10.27 -3.71 8.38
N LEU A 20 -11.08 -3.97 9.41
CA LEU A 20 -12.44 -3.43 9.51
C LEU A 20 -12.42 -1.91 9.64
N ARG A 21 -11.49 -1.41 10.42
CA ARG A 21 -11.31 0.04 10.59
C ARG A 21 -10.91 0.71 9.29
N LEU A 22 -9.97 0.12 8.53
CA LEU A 22 -9.62 0.62 7.20
C LEU A 22 -10.88 0.73 6.32
N ARG A 23 -11.72 -0.30 6.31
CA ARG A 23 -12.96 -0.33 5.54
C ARG A 23 -13.91 0.81 5.94
N THR A 24 -14.06 1.05 7.23
CA THR A 24 -14.89 2.16 7.73
C THR A 24 -14.37 3.52 7.25
N VAL A 25 -13.07 3.75 7.36
CA VAL A 25 -12.44 5.00 6.87
C VAL A 25 -12.61 5.15 5.36
N CYS A 26 -12.42 4.08 4.57
CA CYS A 26 -12.65 4.10 3.13
C CYS A 26 -14.09 4.51 2.80
N LEU A 27 -15.07 3.87 3.46
CA LEU A 27 -16.49 4.15 3.23
C LEU A 27 -16.86 5.59 3.58
N GLN A 28 -16.33 6.13 4.68
CA GLN A 28 -16.53 7.54 5.09
C GLN A 28 -15.95 8.54 4.07
N ASN A 29 -14.95 8.12 3.28
CA ASN A 29 -14.36 8.91 2.21
C ASN A 29 -14.86 8.53 0.80
N GLY A 30 -16.02 7.86 0.71
CA GLY A 30 -16.66 7.53 -0.56
C GLY A 30 -16.03 6.36 -1.33
N LEU A 31 -15.08 5.64 -0.73
CA LEU A 31 -14.40 4.49 -1.34
C LEU A 31 -14.98 3.18 -0.81
N SER A 32 -15.71 2.46 -1.67
CA SER A 32 -16.21 1.11 -1.34
C SER A 32 -15.10 0.08 -1.49
N VAL A 33 -14.92 -0.76 -0.47
CA VAL A 33 -13.92 -1.84 -0.45
C VAL A 33 -14.62 -3.17 -0.18
N THR A 34 -14.38 -4.16 -1.05
CA THR A 34 -14.98 -5.49 -0.96
C THR A 34 -14.27 -6.37 0.07
N ASP A 35 -14.91 -7.45 0.53
CA ASP A 35 -14.30 -8.43 1.44
C ASP A 35 -13.06 -9.08 0.83
N VAL A 36 -13.08 -9.34 -0.48
CA VAL A 36 -11.92 -9.88 -1.22
C VAL A 36 -10.73 -8.92 -1.17
N GLN A 37 -10.96 -7.63 -1.38
CA GLN A 37 -9.91 -6.63 -1.32
C GLN A 37 -9.34 -6.47 0.10
N ILE A 38 -10.20 -6.52 1.12
CA ILE A 38 -9.74 -6.51 2.52
C ILE A 38 -8.88 -7.75 2.81
N ALA A 39 -9.30 -8.93 2.36
CA ALA A 39 -8.51 -10.16 2.54
C ALA A 39 -7.16 -10.09 1.79
N GLN A 40 -7.14 -9.54 0.58
CA GLN A 40 -5.90 -9.33 -0.17
C GLN A 40 -4.96 -8.32 0.52
N LEU A 41 -5.48 -7.22 1.06
CA LEU A 41 -4.70 -6.26 1.85
C LEU A 41 -4.14 -6.90 3.12
N ALA A 42 -4.93 -7.74 3.82
CA ALA A 42 -4.47 -8.47 4.99
C ALA A 42 -3.32 -9.42 4.62
N ARG A 43 -3.47 -10.19 3.55
CA ARG A 43 -2.40 -11.07 3.07
C ARG A 43 -1.16 -10.31 2.63
N PHE A 44 -1.34 -9.15 1.99
CA PHE A 44 -0.22 -8.25 1.66
C PHE A 44 0.55 -7.82 2.91
N VAL A 45 -0.15 -7.40 3.97
CA VAL A 45 0.46 -6.99 5.24
C VAL A 45 1.26 -8.14 5.86
N GLU A 46 0.72 -9.35 5.89
CA GLU A 46 1.43 -10.54 6.39
C GLU A 46 2.75 -10.75 5.64
N LEU A 47 2.68 -10.82 4.30
CA LEU A 47 3.84 -11.03 3.44
C LEU A 47 4.88 -9.90 3.57
N LEU A 48 4.42 -8.65 3.64
CA LEU A 48 5.28 -7.49 3.85
C LEU A 48 6.05 -7.60 5.18
N LEU A 49 5.38 -7.99 6.27
CA LEU A 49 6.00 -8.16 7.57
C LEU A 49 6.95 -9.38 7.62
N GLU A 50 6.60 -10.47 6.98
CA GLU A 50 7.50 -11.64 6.83
C GLU A 50 8.81 -11.25 6.11
N TRP A 51 8.71 -10.54 5.00
CA TRP A 51 9.87 -10.05 4.28
C TRP A 51 10.64 -8.99 5.07
N ASN A 52 9.95 -8.14 5.85
CA ASN A 52 10.58 -7.12 6.67
C ASN A 52 11.47 -7.68 7.77
N GLN A 53 11.28 -8.94 8.18
CA GLN A 53 12.19 -9.64 9.09
C GLN A 53 13.55 -9.95 8.44
N LYS A 54 13.58 -10.09 7.12
CA LYS A 54 14.79 -10.44 6.34
C LYS A 54 15.51 -9.22 5.78
N ILE A 55 14.72 -8.24 5.33
CA ILE A 55 15.22 -6.99 4.73
C ILE A 55 14.33 -5.83 5.16
N ASN A 56 14.91 -4.63 5.32
CA ASN A 56 14.16 -3.45 5.71
C ASN A 56 13.31 -2.93 4.54
N LEU A 57 12.05 -3.35 4.48
CA LEU A 57 11.03 -2.83 3.54
C LEU A 57 10.31 -1.62 4.14
N VAL A 58 10.00 -1.70 5.42
CA VAL A 58 9.41 -0.62 6.22
C VAL A 58 10.19 -0.48 7.54
N SER A 59 10.17 0.70 8.15
CA SER A 59 10.88 0.92 9.41
C SER A 59 10.28 0.06 10.54
N ARG A 60 11.10 -0.39 11.49
CA ARG A 60 10.64 -1.19 12.64
C ARG A 60 9.57 -0.47 13.46
N LYS A 61 9.71 0.85 13.63
CA LYS A 61 8.77 1.68 14.37
C LYS A 61 7.39 1.74 13.69
N SER A 62 7.34 1.77 12.35
CA SER A 62 6.10 1.84 11.60
C SER A 62 5.48 0.47 11.32
N ALA A 63 6.23 -0.63 11.48
CA ALA A 63 5.72 -1.98 11.28
C ALA A 63 4.62 -2.35 12.29
N ASN A 64 4.68 -1.82 13.54
CA ASN A 64 3.65 -2.06 14.56
C ASN A 64 2.30 -1.42 14.22
N GLU A 65 2.29 -0.38 13.36
CA GLU A 65 1.09 0.31 12.91
C GLU A 65 0.96 0.28 11.38
N VAL A 66 1.32 -0.84 10.77
CA VAL A 66 1.41 -0.98 9.31
C VAL A 66 0.10 -0.60 8.59
N TRP A 67 -1.04 -0.96 9.15
CA TRP A 67 -2.34 -0.63 8.59
C TRP A 67 -2.60 0.87 8.49
N ARG A 68 -2.22 1.62 9.51
CA ARG A 68 -2.39 3.07 9.56
C ARG A 68 -1.31 3.78 8.77
N ASN A 69 -0.05 3.48 9.07
CA ASN A 69 1.10 4.24 8.58
C ASN A 69 1.47 3.90 7.14
N HIS A 70 1.06 2.72 6.66
CA HIS A 70 1.40 2.28 5.31
C HIS A 70 0.16 2.00 4.46
N ILE A 71 -0.79 1.17 4.91
CA ILE A 71 -1.93 0.81 4.06
C ILE A 71 -2.87 2.00 3.87
N LEU A 72 -3.38 2.58 4.97
CA LEU A 72 -4.27 3.74 4.88
C LEU A 72 -3.59 4.92 4.17
N HIS A 73 -2.33 5.19 4.49
CA HIS A 73 -1.56 6.24 3.81
C HIS A 73 -1.45 5.97 2.31
N SER A 74 -1.13 4.75 1.89
CA SER A 74 -1.03 4.39 0.48
C SER A 74 -2.31 4.63 -0.31
N ILE A 75 -3.47 4.31 0.28
CA ILE A 75 -4.76 4.43 -0.41
C ILE A 75 -5.42 5.79 -0.26
N SER A 76 -4.92 6.67 0.62
CA SER A 76 -5.51 7.98 0.87
C SER A 76 -5.54 8.88 -0.37
N VAL A 77 -4.66 8.65 -1.34
CA VAL A 77 -4.69 9.33 -2.64
C VAL A 77 -6.03 9.12 -3.36
N LEU A 78 -6.67 7.96 -3.19
CA LEU A 78 -7.96 7.64 -3.78
C LEU A 78 -9.14 8.42 -3.15
N PHE A 79 -8.92 9.08 -2.01
CA PHE A 79 -9.95 9.93 -1.38
C PHE A 79 -10.03 11.32 -2.02
N VAL A 80 -8.96 11.74 -2.69
CA VAL A 80 -8.82 13.11 -3.22
C VAL A 80 -8.57 13.17 -4.73
N LEU A 81 -8.13 12.04 -5.32
CA LEU A 81 -7.78 11.95 -6.74
C LEU A 81 -8.61 10.85 -7.41
N GLU A 82 -9.39 11.24 -8.40
CA GLU A 82 -10.10 10.31 -9.27
C GLU A 82 -9.17 9.83 -10.39
N LEU A 83 -8.59 8.63 -10.21
CA LEU A 83 -7.77 8.01 -11.24
C LEU A 83 -8.67 7.51 -12.38
N GLN A 84 -8.29 7.81 -13.62
CA GLN A 84 -9.00 7.33 -14.80
C GLN A 84 -9.06 5.81 -14.83
N ARG A 85 -10.13 5.26 -15.38
CA ARG A 85 -10.27 3.80 -15.52
C ARG A 85 -9.22 3.26 -16.49
N GLY A 86 -8.51 2.21 -16.04
CA GLY A 86 -7.47 1.58 -16.84
C GLY A 86 -6.18 2.38 -16.94
N ALA A 87 -6.03 3.44 -16.12
CA ALA A 87 -4.84 4.28 -16.13
C ALA A 87 -3.56 3.51 -15.81
N SER A 88 -2.46 4.01 -16.35
CA SER A 88 -1.10 3.54 -16.08
C SER A 88 -0.45 4.40 -14.99
N VAL A 89 0.05 3.74 -13.96
CA VAL A 89 0.64 4.37 -12.77
C VAL A 89 2.07 3.87 -12.56
N MET A 90 2.99 4.79 -12.29
CA MET A 90 4.35 4.45 -11.88
C MET A 90 4.58 4.82 -10.42
N ASP A 91 4.97 3.83 -9.62
CA ASP A 91 5.39 4.00 -8.22
C ASP A 91 6.92 3.99 -8.14
N ILE A 92 7.49 5.17 -7.93
CA ILE A 92 8.94 5.40 -7.92
C ILE A 92 9.48 5.32 -6.49
N GLY A 93 10.42 4.42 -6.27
CA GLY A 93 10.95 4.17 -4.93
C GLY A 93 10.01 3.31 -4.09
N THR A 94 9.37 2.35 -4.71
CA THR A 94 8.28 1.54 -4.15
C THR A 94 8.62 0.83 -2.83
N GLY A 95 9.90 0.59 -2.54
CA GLY A 95 10.35 -0.05 -1.29
C GLY A 95 9.72 -1.42 -1.07
N GLY A 96 8.73 -1.50 -0.20
CA GLY A 96 7.94 -2.70 0.08
C GLY A 96 6.70 -2.88 -0.81
N GLY A 97 6.61 -2.18 -1.95
CA GLY A 97 5.43 -2.19 -2.81
C GLY A 97 4.38 -1.14 -2.41
N LEU A 98 4.82 -0.06 -1.77
CA LEU A 98 3.96 0.98 -1.20
C LEU A 98 4.21 2.32 -1.92
N PRO A 99 3.20 2.99 -2.44
CA PRO A 99 1.76 2.69 -2.37
C PRO A 99 1.22 1.72 -3.43
N GLY A 100 2.02 1.30 -4.41
CA GLY A 100 1.56 0.66 -5.64
C GLY A 100 0.75 -0.62 -5.46
N ILE A 101 1.14 -1.54 -4.55
CA ILE A 101 0.40 -2.79 -4.30
C ILE A 101 -0.97 -2.53 -3.66
N PRO A 102 -1.11 -1.74 -2.58
CA PRO A 102 -2.42 -1.36 -2.05
C PRO A 102 -3.33 -0.68 -3.08
N LEU A 103 -2.79 0.21 -3.91
CA LEU A 103 -3.54 0.85 -5.00
C LEU A 103 -4.03 -0.18 -6.00
N LYS A 104 -3.17 -1.11 -6.43
CA LYS A 104 -3.53 -2.18 -7.37
C LYS A 104 -4.62 -3.12 -6.82
N ILE A 105 -4.58 -3.43 -5.53
CA ILE A 105 -5.61 -4.25 -4.87
C ILE A 105 -6.97 -3.53 -4.90
N LEU A 106 -7.01 -2.24 -4.60
CA LEU A 106 -8.27 -1.49 -4.58
C LEU A 106 -8.75 -1.06 -5.98
N ARG A 107 -7.83 -0.91 -6.91
CA ARG A 107 -8.08 -0.52 -8.31
C ARG A 107 -7.46 -1.56 -9.25
N PRO A 108 -8.08 -2.75 -9.37
CA PRO A 108 -7.55 -3.84 -10.20
C PRO A 108 -7.53 -3.51 -11.70
N ASP A 109 -8.24 -2.47 -12.12
CA ASP A 109 -8.26 -1.94 -13.48
C ASP A 109 -6.97 -1.19 -13.86
N LEU A 110 -6.19 -0.68 -12.89
CA LEU A 110 -4.95 0.04 -13.17
C LEU A 110 -3.85 -0.89 -13.71
N THR A 111 -3.00 -0.35 -14.57
CA THR A 111 -1.69 -0.94 -14.88
C THR A 111 -0.64 -0.26 -14.01
N VAL A 112 0.09 -1.03 -13.22
CA VAL A 112 1.03 -0.47 -12.22
C VAL A 112 2.45 -0.94 -12.50
N THR A 113 3.39 0.00 -12.58
CA THR A 113 4.82 -0.30 -12.65
C THR A 113 5.49 0.20 -11.38
N LEU A 114 6.05 -0.73 -10.61
CA LEU A 114 6.79 -0.45 -9.39
C LEU A 114 8.27 -0.31 -9.74
N VAL A 115 8.96 0.67 -9.17
CA VAL A 115 10.39 0.90 -9.44
C VAL A 115 11.15 1.06 -8.12
N ASP A 116 12.22 0.30 -7.95
CA ASP A 116 13.19 0.50 -6.86
C ASP A 116 14.61 0.22 -7.37
N SER A 117 15.59 0.93 -6.87
CA SER A 117 17.01 0.73 -7.24
C SER A 117 17.68 -0.43 -6.51
N ILE A 118 17.05 -0.97 -5.47
CA ILE A 118 17.62 -1.99 -4.59
C ILE A 118 17.10 -3.37 -4.98
N GLN A 119 17.93 -4.16 -5.67
CA GLN A 119 17.59 -5.47 -6.21
C GLN A 119 16.93 -6.43 -5.19
N LYS A 120 17.41 -6.44 -3.94
CA LYS A 120 16.82 -7.30 -2.90
C LYS A 120 15.39 -6.91 -2.54
N LYS A 121 15.04 -5.61 -2.60
CA LYS A 121 13.66 -5.13 -2.40
C LYS A 121 12.77 -5.52 -3.57
N VAL A 122 13.27 -5.33 -4.80
CA VAL A 122 12.57 -5.76 -6.03
C VAL A 122 12.21 -7.25 -5.96
N LYS A 123 13.15 -8.12 -5.57
CA LYS A 123 12.88 -9.57 -5.41
C LYS A 123 11.82 -9.86 -4.36
N ALA A 124 11.81 -9.13 -3.24
CA ALA A 124 10.79 -9.29 -2.21
C ALA A 124 9.40 -8.87 -2.72
N VAL A 125 9.32 -7.72 -3.39
CA VAL A 125 8.08 -7.20 -3.98
C VAL A 125 7.55 -8.15 -5.06
N GLU A 126 8.42 -8.67 -5.93
CA GLU A 126 8.06 -9.66 -6.95
C GLU A 126 7.48 -10.94 -6.32
N SER A 127 8.12 -11.45 -5.25
CA SER A 127 7.59 -12.59 -4.48
C SER A 127 6.21 -12.31 -3.90
N ILE A 128 6.01 -11.13 -3.30
CA ILE A 128 4.72 -10.70 -2.74
C ILE A 128 3.64 -10.63 -3.84
N MET A 129 3.95 -10.02 -4.98
CA MET A 129 3.03 -9.91 -6.11
C MET A 129 2.59 -11.28 -6.64
N ASN A 130 3.53 -12.24 -6.75
CA ASN A 130 3.27 -13.61 -7.19
C ASN A 130 2.36 -14.35 -6.20
N GLU A 131 2.63 -14.24 -4.89
CA GLU A 131 1.81 -14.85 -3.83
C GLU A 131 0.37 -14.30 -3.85
N LEU A 132 0.22 -13.00 -4.08
CA LEU A 132 -1.09 -12.34 -4.20
C LEU A 132 -1.77 -12.57 -5.55
N LYS A 133 -1.08 -13.19 -6.51
CA LYS A 133 -1.56 -13.44 -7.89
C LYS A 133 -2.07 -12.15 -8.57
N LEU A 134 -1.38 -11.04 -8.36
CA LEU A 134 -1.75 -9.76 -8.96
C LEU A 134 -1.43 -9.76 -10.46
N VAL A 135 -2.35 -9.25 -11.27
CA VAL A 135 -2.23 -9.12 -12.73
C VAL A 135 -2.20 -7.65 -13.12
N GLY A 136 -1.47 -7.30 -14.19
CA GLY A 136 -1.35 -5.90 -14.62
C GLY A 136 -0.52 -5.05 -13.65
N ILE A 137 0.46 -5.67 -13.01
CA ILE A 137 1.46 -5.03 -12.16
C ILE A 137 2.82 -5.67 -12.45
N GLU A 138 3.85 -4.87 -12.52
CA GLU A 138 5.24 -5.31 -12.69
C GLU A 138 6.16 -4.56 -11.75
N VAL A 139 7.36 -5.09 -11.50
CA VAL A 139 8.40 -4.43 -10.72
C VAL A 139 9.71 -4.38 -11.49
N LEU A 140 10.35 -3.21 -11.52
CA LEU A 140 11.60 -2.94 -12.23
C LEU A 140 12.70 -2.56 -11.25
N CYS A 141 13.88 -3.19 -11.40
CA CYS A 141 15.09 -2.73 -10.72
C CYS A 141 15.77 -1.64 -11.57
N ALA A 142 15.59 -0.38 -11.17
CA ALA A 142 16.16 0.76 -11.88
C ALA A 142 16.31 1.97 -10.98
N ARG A 143 17.25 2.85 -11.32
CA ARG A 143 17.28 4.21 -10.79
C ARG A 143 16.33 5.08 -11.62
N VAL A 144 15.61 5.99 -10.98
CA VAL A 144 14.66 6.88 -11.67
C VAL A 144 15.34 7.73 -12.74
N GLU A 145 16.58 8.14 -12.52
CA GLU A 145 17.39 8.94 -13.44
C GLU A 145 17.69 8.20 -14.76
N ASP A 146 17.63 6.88 -14.74
CA ASP A 146 17.89 6.03 -15.91
C ASP A 146 16.60 5.65 -16.66
N MET A 147 15.43 5.88 -16.06
CA MET A 147 14.13 5.55 -16.67
C MET A 147 13.87 6.28 -18.00
N PRO A 148 14.20 7.60 -18.14
CA PRO A 148 14.00 8.30 -19.43
C PRO A 148 14.81 7.76 -20.59
N LYS A 149 15.89 7.02 -20.32
CA LYS A 149 16.77 6.42 -21.33
C LYS A 149 16.24 5.08 -21.85
N ARG A 150 15.31 4.44 -21.12
CA ARG A 150 14.73 3.15 -21.53
C ARG A 150 13.70 3.37 -22.64
N LYS A 151 13.94 2.76 -23.80
CA LYS A 151 12.97 2.78 -24.89
C LYS A 151 11.63 2.20 -24.44
N GLY A 152 10.55 2.91 -24.70
CA GLY A 152 9.18 2.48 -24.36
C GLY A 152 8.60 3.02 -23.05
N LEU A 153 9.40 3.68 -22.19
CA LEU A 153 8.91 4.24 -20.92
C LEU A 153 8.67 5.76 -20.95
N ARG A 154 9.05 6.44 -22.06
CA ARG A 154 8.78 7.87 -22.23
C ARG A 154 7.28 8.11 -22.43
N ALA A 155 6.71 8.95 -21.57
CA ALA A 155 5.30 9.40 -21.66
C ALA A 155 4.27 8.24 -21.68
N SER A 156 4.56 7.13 -20.98
CA SER A 156 3.68 5.96 -20.96
C SER A 156 2.88 5.81 -19.67
N PHE A 157 2.92 6.81 -18.80
CA PHE A 157 2.20 6.80 -17.52
C PHE A 157 1.27 8.02 -17.44
N ASP A 158 0.09 7.79 -16.89
CA ASP A 158 -0.92 8.83 -16.64
C ASP A 158 -0.68 9.50 -15.29
N TYR A 159 -0.06 8.77 -14.36
CA TYR A 159 0.26 9.21 -12.99
C TYR A 159 1.59 8.68 -12.53
#